data_00f1121568483a8a2b0044ed465ae08d
#
_entry.id   00f1121568483a8a2b0044ed465ae08d
#
_cell.length_a   1.000
_cell.length_b   1.000
_cell.length_c   1.000
_cell.angle_alpha   90.00
_cell.angle_beta   90.00
_cell.angle_gamma   90.00
#
_symmetry.space_group_name_H-M   'P 1'
#
loop_
_entity.id
_entity.type
_entity.pdbx_description
1 polymer ?
#
loop_
_entity_poly.entity_id
_entity_poly.type
_entity_poly.pdbx_seq_one_letter_code
_entity_poly.pdbx_strand_id
1 'polypeptide(L)'
;MLERDDIKINEVTAWEQLIKWGIKQTPGLSNDKGKWNNEDCEALKKTLSQLIPLIRFIDIPYGQFFKKVRPYKDIIPNNIHEDFENYYNYKSNLPKITTLPPRMRNFDSKVIKQKHANIIISWITKKDFYAFQDPRYEFYLDYRGSIDGISRNSFVNKCKGPLKRLVLIKVKQSGKIFGGYSSIGFNSIGDGFRDLQQFYNSSDNFIFSFENSEDTQNMKISRVKDHNKAICCDGTGFKFGLDSLFMYEDQYICARNRSHAYEDNLNTNEIFKIEEIEVYSIHCWK
;
A
#
# COMPACT_ATOMS: atom_id res chain seq x y z
N MET A 1 15.77 5.31 -14.28
CA MET A 1 15.90 4.43 -13.09
C MET A 1 15.20 5.02 -11.86
N LEU A 2 15.48 6.26 -11.45
CA LEU A 2 14.86 6.88 -10.25
C LEU A 2 13.34 7.06 -10.36
N GLU A 3 12.78 7.22 -11.54
CA GLU A 3 11.33 7.36 -11.79
C GLU A 3 10.53 6.06 -11.58
N ARG A 4 11.18 4.91 -11.65
CA ARG A 4 10.50 3.61 -11.55
C ARG A 4 10.16 3.29 -10.09
N ASP A 5 8.92 2.88 -9.85
CA ASP A 5 8.40 2.53 -8.51
C ASP A 5 8.68 1.09 -8.12
N ASP A 6 8.91 0.23 -9.11
CA ASP A 6 9.09 -1.21 -8.97
C ASP A 6 10.53 -1.65 -8.63
N ILE A 7 11.47 -0.72 -8.54
CA ILE A 7 12.88 -1.03 -8.25
C ILE A 7 13.14 -0.90 -6.74
N LYS A 8 13.76 -1.91 -6.17
CA LYS A 8 14.27 -1.87 -4.80
C LYS A 8 15.54 -1.02 -4.74
N ILE A 9 15.41 0.25 -4.40
CA ILE A 9 16.52 1.16 -4.18
C ILE A 9 16.49 1.63 -2.72
N ASN A 10 17.66 1.63 -2.08
CA ASN A 10 17.83 2.36 -0.82
C ASN A 10 17.99 3.85 -1.15
N GLU A 11 17.03 4.69 -0.74
CA GLU A 11 16.99 6.11 -1.11
C GLU A 11 18.18 6.90 -0.55
N VAL A 12 18.74 6.48 0.59
CA VAL A 12 19.99 7.09 1.10
C VAL A 12 21.14 6.83 0.14
N THR A 13 21.25 5.59 -0.34
CA THR A 13 22.28 5.21 -1.31
C THR A 13 22.05 5.92 -2.65
N ALA A 14 20.79 6.02 -3.10
CA ALA A 14 20.42 6.74 -4.32
C ALA A 14 20.84 8.22 -4.22
N TRP A 15 20.53 8.87 -3.10
CA TRP A 15 20.96 10.23 -2.81
C TRP A 15 22.48 10.40 -2.85
N GLU A 16 23.21 9.55 -2.13
CA GLU A 16 24.69 9.63 -2.12
C GLU A 16 25.30 9.42 -3.50
N GLN A 17 24.76 8.52 -4.31
CA GLN A 17 25.22 8.31 -5.68
C GLN A 17 24.86 9.49 -6.59
N LEU A 18 23.68 10.08 -6.41
CA LEU A 18 23.26 11.26 -7.14
C LEU A 18 24.20 12.45 -6.87
N ILE A 19 24.54 12.69 -5.61
CA ILE A 19 25.50 13.75 -5.25
C ILE A 19 26.88 13.49 -5.87
N LYS A 20 27.41 12.27 -5.74
CA LYS A 20 28.70 11.89 -6.34
C LYS A 20 28.70 12.08 -7.86
N TRP A 21 27.62 11.71 -8.51
CA TRP A 21 27.47 11.88 -9.95
C TRP A 21 27.39 13.37 -10.31
N GLY A 22 26.59 14.15 -9.60
CA GLY A 22 26.42 15.58 -9.83
C GLY A 22 27.75 16.35 -9.69
N ILE A 23 28.55 16.05 -8.67
CA ILE A 23 29.88 16.63 -8.49
C ILE A 23 30.77 16.38 -9.73
N LYS A 24 30.76 15.14 -10.25
CA LYS A 24 31.53 14.78 -11.44
C LYS A 24 31.03 15.46 -12.73
N GLN A 25 29.75 15.78 -12.80
CA GLN A 25 29.14 16.46 -13.96
C GLN A 25 29.22 17.98 -13.87
N THR A 26 29.61 18.54 -12.71
CA THR A 26 29.74 20.00 -12.52
C THR A 26 31.22 20.42 -12.71
N PRO A 27 31.58 21.09 -13.83
CA PRO A 27 32.96 21.43 -14.10
C PRO A 27 33.56 22.32 -13.01
N GLY A 28 34.79 22.01 -12.58
CA GLY A 28 35.51 22.77 -11.57
C GLY A 28 35.09 22.56 -10.12
N LEU A 29 34.04 21.81 -9.86
CA LEU A 29 33.53 21.56 -8.50
C LEU A 29 34.47 20.63 -7.73
N SER A 30 34.89 21.07 -6.53
CA SER A 30 35.73 20.26 -5.64
C SER A 30 34.94 19.06 -5.09
N ASN A 31 35.59 17.90 -4.94
CA ASN A 31 35.03 16.75 -4.22
C ASN A 31 34.87 17.01 -2.70
N ASP A 32 35.58 17.98 -2.18
CA ASP A 32 35.51 18.41 -0.77
C ASP A 32 34.48 19.52 -0.62
N LYS A 33 33.30 19.16 -0.07
CA LYS A 33 32.23 20.11 0.18
C LYS A 33 32.62 21.28 1.07
N GLY A 34 33.58 21.10 1.98
CA GLY A 34 34.07 22.18 2.85
C GLY A 34 34.74 23.34 2.09
N LYS A 35 35.05 23.14 0.81
CA LYS A 35 35.61 24.13 -0.07
C LYS A 35 34.61 24.84 -0.98
N TRP A 36 33.32 24.46 -0.91
CA TRP A 36 32.30 25.04 -1.77
C TRP A 36 31.88 26.42 -1.33
N ASN A 37 31.76 27.29 -2.29
CA ASN A 37 31.11 28.59 -2.16
C ASN A 37 29.67 28.57 -2.69
N ASN A 38 28.99 29.72 -2.68
CA ASN A 38 27.61 29.82 -3.15
C ASN A 38 27.47 29.52 -4.65
N GLU A 39 28.44 29.89 -5.47
CA GLU A 39 28.45 29.64 -6.91
C GLU A 39 28.57 28.14 -7.20
N ASP A 40 29.40 27.44 -6.44
CA ASP A 40 29.54 25.97 -6.49
C ASP A 40 28.23 25.26 -6.16
N CYS A 41 27.54 25.72 -5.12
CA CYS A 41 26.23 25.18 -4.72
C CYS A 41 25.18 25.41 -5.82
N GLU A 42 25.09 26.61 -6.39
CA GLU A 42 24.15 26.91 -7.47
C GLU A 42 24.47 26.14 -8.76
N ALA A 43 25.73 25.93 -9.09
CA ALA A 43 26.16 25.14 -10.24
C ALA A 43 25.71 23.66 -10.06
N LEU A 44 25.96 23.08 -8.89
CA LEU A 44 25.52 21.71 -8.57
C LEU A 44 23.99 21.60 -8.53
N LYS A 45 23.29 22.56 -7.93
CA LYS A 45 21.82 22.63 -7.91
C LYS A 45 21.25 22.64 -9.32
N LYS A 46 21.81 23.41 -10.24
CA LYS A 46 21.43 23.45 -11.66
C LYS A 46 21.63 22.07 -12.31
N THR A 47 22.79 21.44 -12.09
CA THR A 47 23.12 20.11 -12.62
C THR A 47 22.10 19.04 -12.15
N LEU A 48 21.66 19.12 -10.89
CA LEU A 48 20.78 18.12 -10.27
C LEU A 48 19.29 18.49 -10.28
N SER A 49 18.92 19.64 -10.83
CA SER A 49 17.54 20.21 -10.73
C SER A 49 16.43 19.26 -11.16
N GLN A 50 16.64 18.44 -12.20
CA GLN A 50 15.65 17.47 -12.71
C GLN A 50 15.68 16.13 -11.96
N LEU A 51 16.74 15.86 -11.21
CA LEU A 51 16.97 14.56 -10.57
C LEU A 51 16.65 14.58 -9.07
N ILE A 52 16.87 15.70 -8.39
CA ILE A 52 16.54 15.83 -6.95
C ILE A 52 15.07 15.52 -6.68
N PRO A 53 14.07 15.99 -7.47
CA PRO A 53 12.66 15.66 -7.24
C PRO A 53 12.33 14.17 -7.39
N LEU A 54 13.21 13.38 -8.03
CA LEU A 54 13.04 11.94 -8.19
C LEU A 54 13.51 11.12 -6.97
N ILE A 55 14.20 11.75 -6.03
CA ILE A 55 14.57 11.13 -4.75
C ILE A 55 13.35 11.12 -3.83
N ARG A 56 13.03 9.96 -3.30
CA ARG A 56 11.95 9.80 -2.34
C ARG A 56 12.45 10.05 -0.92
N PHE A 57 12.66 11.33 -0.61
CA PHE A 57 13.21 11.75 0.70
C PHE A 57 12.47 11.16 1.89
N ILE A 58 11.20 10.88 1.73
CA ILE A 58 10.36 10.30 2.78
C ILE A 58 10.75 8.86 3.13
N ASP A 59 11.35 8.11 2.19
CA ASP A 59 11.90 6.78 2.43
C ASP A 59 13.27 6.83 3.14
N ILE A 60 13.80 8.04 3.37
CA ILE A 60 15.06 8.22 4.08
C ILE A 60 14.77 8.28 5.58
N PRO A 61 15.35 7.38 6.41
CA PRO A 61 15.15 7.43 7.85
C PRO A 61 15.64 8.75 8.45
N TYR A 62 14.93 9.27 9.47
CA TYR A 62 15.22 10.53 10.16
C TYR A 62 16.71 10.76 10.44
N GLY A 63 17.38 9.81 11.11
CA GLY A 63 18.80 9.94 11.44
C GLY A 63 19.72 9.99 10.21
N GLN A 64 19.32 9.35 9.10
CA GLN A 64 20.06 9.40 7.84
C GLN A 64 19.80 10.72 7.09
N PHE A 65 18.58 11.23 7.13
CA PHE A 65 18.25 12.53 6.56
C PHE A 65 19.16 13.62 7.15
N PHE A 66 19.24 13.71 8.47
CA PHE A 66 20.10 14.71 9.15
C PHE A 66 21.59 14.54 8.85
N LYS A 67 22.06 13.30 8.74
CA LYS A 67 23.50 13.04 8.51
C LYS A 67 23.91 13.17 7.05
N LYS A 68 23.04 12.79 6.11
CA LYS A 68 23.40 12.58 4.69
C LYS A 68 22.73 13.55 3.73
N VAL A 69 21.53 14.07 4.05
CA VAL A 69 20.76 14.95 3.18
C VAL A 69 20.86 16.40 3.61
N ARG A 70 20.57 16.70 4.87
CA ARG A 70 20.60 18.06 5.43
C ARG A 70 21.90 18.83 5.20
N PRO A 71 23.10 18.22 5.20
CA PRO A 71 24.32 18.92 4.84
C PRO A 71 24.29 19.54 3.43
N TYR A 72 23.43 19.06 2.54
CA TYR A 72 23.27 19.54 1.16
C TYR A 72 22.03 20.41 0.96
N LYS A 73 21.50 21.04 2.02
CA LYS A 73 20.26 21.85 1.97
C LYS A 73 20.29 22.93 0.88
N ASP A 74 21.44 23.52 0.65
CA ASP A 74 21.62 24.66 -0.28
C ASP A 74 21.43 24.28 -1.76
N ILE A 75 21.50 22.98 -2.08
CA ILE A 75 21.24 22.47 -3.43
C ILE A 75 19.83 21.87 -3.58
N ILE A 76 19.12 21.65 -2.48
CA ILE A 76 17.75 21.12 -2.50
C ILE A 76 16.77 22.28 -2.72
N PRO A 77 15.77 22.16 -3.62
CA PRO A 77 14.73 23.18 -3.76
C PRO A 77 14.06 23.51 -2.42
N ASN A 78 13.88 24.81 -2.13
CA ASN A 78 13.41 25.28 -0.81
C ASN A 78 12.08 24.64 -0.39
N ASN A 79 11.12 24.50 -1.31
CA ASN A 79 9.86 23.86 -1.07
C ASN A 79 10.00 22.40 -0.59
N ILE A 80 10.94 21.64 -1.17
CA ILE A 80 11.25 20.26 -0.76
C ILE A 80 11.91 20.26 0.61
N HIS A 81 12.91 21.12 0.80
CA HIS A 81 13.67 21.20 2.06
C HIS A 81 12.76 21.59 3.23
N GLU A 82 11.96 22.65 3.10
CA GLU A 82 11.04 23.12 4.14
C GLU A 82 9.98 22.08 4.51
N ASP A 83 9.42 21.40 3.51
CA ASP A 83 8.43 20.33 3.73
C ASP A 83 9.01 19.20 4.59
N PHE A 84 10.26 18.79 4.35
CA PHE A 84 10.89 17.71 5.12
C PHE A 84 11.42 18.17 6.48
N GLU A 85 11.95 19.38 6.61
CA GLU A 85 12.29 19.94 7.93
C GLU A 85 11.05 20.00 8.83
N ASN A 86 9.93 20.47 8.30
CA ASN A 86 8.66 20.51 9.03
C ASN A 86 8.15 19.11 9.39
N TYR A 87 8.21 18.16 8.45
CA TYR A 87 7.82 16.78 8.68
C TYR A 87 8.63 16.12 9.82
N TYR A 88 9.94 16.28 9.82
CA TYR A 88 10.80 15.65 10.81
C TYR A 88 10.81 16.36 12.16
N ASN A 89 10.67 17.68 12.20
CA ASN A 89 10.70 18.43 13.44
C ASN A 89 9.37 18.42 14.20
N TYR A 90 8.25 18.49 13.50
CA TYR A 90 6.95 18.69 14.15
C TYR A 90 6.03 17.46 14.13
N LYS A 91 6.37 16.38 13.41
CA LYS A 91 5.55 15.16 13.23
C LYS A 91 4.07 15.42 12.87
N SER A 92 3.73 16.65 12.49
CA SER A 92 2.35 17.13 12.49
C SER A 92 1.70 17.20 11.12
N ASN A 93 2.46 17.40 10.05
CA ASN A 93 1.91 17.40 8.70
C ASN A 93 2.90 16.75 7.74
N LEU A 94 2.40 15.83 6.95
CA LEU A 94 3.16 15.27 5.83
C LEU A 94 3.58 16.38 4.87
N PRO A 95 4.75 16.27 4.21
CA PRO A 95 5.20 17.22 3.23
C PRO A 95 4.09 17.49 2.20
N LYS A 96 3.80 18.74 1.88
CA LYS A 96 2.91 19.12 0.78
C LYS A 96 3.63 18.77 -0.52
N ILE A 97 3.36 17.65 -1.03
CA ILE A 97 4.09 16.85 -1.98
C ILE A 97 4.51 17.60 -3.24
N THR A 98 5.79 17.80 -3.36
CA THR A 98 6.49 18.06 -4.64
C THR A 98 7.40 16.89 -5.03
N THR A 99 7.41 15.80 -4.25
CA THR A 99 8.27 14.63 -4.49
C THR A 99 7.44 13.38 -4.80
N LEU A 100 8.08 12.42 -5.46
CA LEU A 100 7.47 11.14 -5.76
C LEU A 100 7.07 10.39 -4.48
N PRO A 101 5.99 9.59 -4.50
CA PRO A 101 5.59 8.76 -3.36
C PRO A 101 6.67 7.71 -3.04
N PRO A 102 6.69 7.15 -1.80
CA PRO A 102 7.63 6.11 -1.42
C PRO A 102 7.62 4.93 -2.37
N ARG A 103 8.78 4.27 -2.51
CA ARG A 103 8.83 2.97 -3.20
C ARG A 103 8.24 1.92 -2.29
N MET A 104 7.22 1.23 -2.77
CA MET A 104 6.73 0.08 -2.03
C MET A 104 7.71 -1.08 -2.14
N ARG A 105 8.30 -1.41 -1.01
CA ARG A 105 9.10 -2.61 -0.86
C ARG A 105 8.16 -3.82 -0.87
N ASN A 106 8.31 -4.69 -1.86
CA ASN A 106 7.64 -6.01 -1.94
C ASN A 106 6.14 -6.04 -2.29
N PHE A 107 5.57 -5.04 -2.98
CA PHE A 107 4.23 -5.18 -3.52
C PHE A 107 4.27 -5.60 -4.99
N ASP A 108 4.13 -6.91 -5.25
CA ASP A 108 3.97 -7.48 -6.58
C ASP A 108 2.54 -8.01 -6.73
N SER A 109 1.67 -7.26 -7.40
CA SER A 109 0.28 -7.63 -7.61
C SER A 109 -0.08 -7.67 -9.09
N LYS A 110 -0.81 -8.72 -9.49
CA LYS A 110 -1.46 -8.84 -10.80
C LYS A 110 -2.86 -8.22 -10.81
N VAL A 111 -3.39 -7.84 -9.64
CA VAL A 111 -4.75 -7.35 -9.46
C VAL A 111 -4.79 -5.83 -9.42
N ILE A 112 -3.92 -5.21 -8.64
CA ILE A 112 -3.91 -3.75 -8.44
C ILE A 112 -2.54 -3.14 -8.71
N LYS A 113 -2.54 -1.84 -9.01
CA LYS A 113 -1.32 -1.03 -9.10
C LYS A 113 -0.99 -0.36 -7.78
N GLN A 114 0.23 0.15 -7.68
CA GLN A 114 0.75 0.92 -6.56
C GLN A 114 -0.24 1.97 -6.02
N LYS A 115 -0.82 2.77 -6.92
CA LYS A 115 -1.77 3.82 -6.55
C LYS A 115 -2.99 3.32 -5.76
N HIS A 116 -3.47 2.09 -6.05
CA HIS A 116 -4.59 1.49 -5.32
C HIS A 116 -4.15 0.96 -3.95
N ALA A 117 -2.96 0.36 -3.88
CA ALA A 117 -2.39 -0.07 -2.60
C ALA A 117 -2.24 1.12 -1.66
N ASN A 118 -1.88 2.28 -2.21
CA ASN A 118 -1.78 3.55 -1.51
C ASN A 118 -3.11 3.94 -0.87
N ILE A 119 -4.17 3.90 -1.63
CA ILE A 119 -5.52 4.18 -1.16
C ILE A 119 -5.93 3.21 -0.04
N ILE A 120 -5.67 1.91 -0.23
CA ILE A 120 -6.01 0.87 0.75
C ILE A 120 -5.31 1.12 2.08
N ILE A 121 -4.02 1.50 2.08
CA ILE A 121 -3.32 1.83 3.33
C ILE A 121 -3.92 3.06 4.01
N SER A 122 -4.30 4.10 3.25
CA SER A 122 -4.98 5.25 3.86
C SER A 122 -6.28 4.83 4.57
N TRP A 123 -7.00 3.87 4.01
CA TRP A 123 -8.20 3.30 4.65
C TRP A 123 -7.88 2.46 5.89
N ILE A 124 -6.79 1.69 5.88
CA ILE A 124 -6.32 0.91 7.04
C ILE A 124 -5.89 1.82 8.18
N THR A 125 -5.15 2.88 7.85
CA THR A 125 -4.61 3.82 8.85
C THR A 125 -5.64 4.83 9.34
N LYS A 126 -6.78 4.98 8.65
CA LYS A 126 -7.81 6.02 8.87
C LYS A 126 -7.21 7.43 8.83
N LYS A 127 -6.15 7.62 8.06
CA LYS A 127 -5.48 8.90 7.88
C LYS A 127 -5.71 9.38 6.45
N ASP A 128 -5.61 10.68 6.23
CA ASP A 128 -5.70 11.25 4.90
C ASP A 128 -4.71 10.59 3.93
N PHE A 129 -4.98 10.66 2.63
CA PHE A 129 -4.24 10.02 1.54
C PHE A 129 -2.71 10.13 1.64
N TYR A 130 -2.20 11.11 2.37
CA TYR A 130 -0.79 11.37 2.60
C TYR A 130 -0.15 10.58 3.77
N ALA A 131 -0.94 9.92 4.60
CA ALA A 131 -0.43 9.01 5.66
C ALA A 131 0.19 7.72 5.11
N PHE A 132 0.11 7.58 3.81
CA PHE A 132 0.58 6.49 2.96
C PHE A 132 2.07 6.20 3.07
N GLN A 133 2.82 7.12 3.55
CA GLN A 133 4.27 7.12 3.59
C GLN A 133 4.82 6.52 4.88
N ASP A 134 4.01 5.72 5.56
CA ASP A 134 4.50 5.00 6.74
C ASP A 134 5.30 3.77 6.28
N PRO A 135 6.66 3.83 6.30
CA PRO A 135 7.52 2.72 5.87
C PRO A 135 7.35 1.47 6.71
N ARG A 136 6.50 1.54 7.74
CA ARG A 136 6.21 0.45 8.66
C ARG A 136 5.26 -0.60 8.09
N TYR A 137 4.54 -0.31 6.99
CA TYR A 137 3.64 -1.28 6.39
C TYR A 137 4.34 -2.10 5.31
N GLU A 138 4.39 -3.41 5.51
CA GLU A 138 4.89 -4.36 4.52
C GLU A 138 3.79 -5.36 4.15
N PHE A 139 3.71 -5.67 2.86
CA PHE A 139 2.79 -6.64 2.29
C PHE A 139 3.55 -7.88 1.87
N TYR A 140 3.18 -9.01 2.41
CA TYR A 140 3.71 -10.32 2.03
C TYR A 140 2.62 -11.10 1.31
N LEU A 141 2.91 -11.52 0.08
CA LEU A 141 2.01 -12.34 -0.72
C LEU A 141 1.98 -13.76 -0.13
N ASP A 142 0.83 -14.15 0.42
CA ASP A 142 0.63 -15.48 1.00
C ASP A 142 -0.05 -16.44 0.02
N TYR A 143 -0.90 -15.91 -0.87
CA TYR A 143 -1.69 -16.71 -1.79
C TYR A 143 -1.94 -15.93 -3.09
N ARG A 144 -1.77 -16.65 -4.22
CA ARG A 144 -2.10 -16.16 -5.55
C ARG A 144 -2.81 -17.25 -6.34
N GLY A 145 -4.05 -16.99 -6.76
CA GLY A 145 -4.91 -17.99 -7.40
C GLY A 145 -4.33 -18.61 -8.65
N SER A 146 -3.60 -17.84 -9.48
CA SER A 146 -2.93 -18.36 -10.69
C SER A 146 -1.75 -19.29 -10.39
N ILE A 147 -1.26 -19.34 -9.16
CA ILE A 147 -0.16 -20.21 -8.71
C ILE A 147 -0.68 -21.34 -7.83
N ASP A 148 -1.49 -21.00 -6.83
CA ASP A 148 -1.93 -21.93 -5.77
C ASP A 148 -3.26 -22.63 -6.11
N GLY A 149 -3.93 -22.23 -7.22
CA GLY A 149 -5.25 -22.69 -7.62
C GLY A 149 -6.38 -21.87 -6.97
N ILE A 150 -7.44 -21.56 -7.73
CA ILE A 150 -8.59 -20.79 -7.24
C ILE A 150 -9.63 -21.78 -6.68
N SER A 151 -9.49 -22.14 -5.41
CA SER A 151 -10.43 -22.98 -4.70
C SER A 151 -10.53 -22.60 -3.23
N ARG A 152 -11.65 -22.99 -2.58
CA ARG A 152 -11.83 -22.82 -1.14
C ARG A 152 -10.73 -23.52 -0.34
N ASN A 153 -10.38 -24.74 -0.74
CA ASN A 153 -9.34 -25.52 -0.06
C ASN A 153 -7.97 -24.87 -0.16
N SER A 154 -7.57 -24.39 -1.35
CA SER A 154 -6.31 -23.68 -1.54
C SER A 154 -6.27 -22.41 -0.69
N PHE A 155 -7.35 -21.63 -0.68
CA PHE A 155 -7.47 -20.44 0.15
C PHE A 155 -7.34 -20.76 1.64
N VAL A 156 -8.08 -21.75 2.15
CA VAL A 156 -8.05 -22.15 3.55
C VAL A 156 -6.64 -22.59 3.95
N ASN A 157 -6.00 -23.43 3.15
CA ASN A 157 -4.66 -23.95 3.46
C ASN A 157 -3.58 -22.86 3.55
N LYS A 158 -3.71 -21.79 2.75
CA LYS A 158 -2.71 -20.71 2.66
C LYS A 158 -3.02 -19.52 3.56
N CYS A 159 -4.30 -19.24 3.80
CA CYS A 159 -4.71 -17.98 4.43
C CYS A 159 -5.23 -18.15 5.85
N LYS A 160 -5.27 -19.36 6.42
CA LYS A 160 -5.67 -19.58 7.81
C LYS A 160 -4.70 -18.88 8.77
N GLY A 161 -5.24 -18.24 9.82
CA GLY A 161 -4.48 -17.68 10.91
C GLY A 161 -4.87 -16.23 11.28
N PRO A 162 -4.27 -15.69 12.37
CA PRO A 162 -4.64 -14.42 12.98
C PRO A 162 -3.98 -13.19 12.34
N LEU A 163 -3.18 -13.36 11.29
CA LEU A 163 -2.50 -12.24 10.67
C LEU A 163 -3.49 -11.32 9.95
N LYS A 164 -3.26 -10.02 10.02
CA LYS A 164 -4.02 -9.04 9.22
C LYS A 164 -3.92 -9.40 7.75
N ARG A 165 -5.06 -9.46 7.07
CA ARG A 165 -5.14 -9.91 5.67
C ARG A 165 -5.78 -8.87 4.77
N LEU A 166 -5.20 -8.70 3.61
CA LEU A 166 -5.80 -7.99 2.48
C LEU A 166 -6.12 -9.01 1.39
N VAL A 167 -7.39 -9.13 1.04
CA VAL A 167 -7.86 -9.95 -0.09
C VAL A 167 -8.11 -9.04 -1.26
N LEU A 168 -7.56 -9.37 -2.43
CA LEU A 168 -7.73 -8.67 -3.70
C LEU A 168 -8.27 -9.64 -4.74
N ILE A 169 -9.32 -9.25 -5.47
CA ILE A 169 -10.01 -10.12 -6.41
C ILE A 169 -10.30 -9.34 -7.69
N LYS A 170 -9.78 -9.80 -8.81
CA LYS A 170 -10.14 -9.30 -10.14
C LYS A 170 -11.15 -10.24 -10.79
N VAL A 171 -12.24 -9.71 -11.33
CA VAL A 171 -13.28 -10.51 -11.96
C VAL A 171 -13.19 -10.48 -13.49
N LYS A 172 -13.57 -11.61 -14.14
CA LYS A 172 -13.33 -11.84 -15.57
C LYS A 172 -14.11 -10.89 -16.47
N GLN A 173 -15.40 -10.71 -16.20
CA GLN A 173 -16.31 -10.08 -17.16
C GLN A 173 -16.06 -8.58 -17.35
N SER A 174 -15.78 -7.88 -16.26
CA SER A 174 -15.67 -6.43 -16.25
C SER A 174 -14.25 -5.92 -15.96
N GLY A 175 -13.35 -6.80 -15.48
CA GLY A 175 -12.06 -6.36 -14.95
C GLY A 175 -12.19 -5.59 -13.63
N LYS A 176 -13.40 -5.49 -13.05
CA LYS A 176 -13.67 -4.86 -11.77
C LYS A 176 -12.90 -5.58 -10.67
N ILE A 177 -12.48 -4.80 -9.68
CA ILE A 177 -11.70 -5.30 -8.56
C ILE A 177 -12.54 -5.17 -7.30
N PHE A 178 -12.67 -6.27 -6.58
CA PHE A 178 -13.20 -6.31 -5.24
C PHE A 178 -12.10 -6.65 -4.25
N GLY A 179 -12.29 -6.28 -3.00
CA GLY A 179 -11.38 -6.69 -1.95
C GLY A 179 -11.91 -6.45 -0.57
N GLY A 180 -11.16 -6.93 0.41
CA GLY A 180 -11.49 -6.73 1.81
C GLY A 180 -10.26 -6.80 2.70
N TYR A 181 -10.27 -6.00 3.74
CA TYR A 181 -9.28 -5.98 4.78
C TYR A 181 -9.84 -6.60 6.06
N SER A 182 -9.14 -7.60 6.59
CA SER A 182 -9.38 -8.17 7.91
C SER A 182 -8.24 -7.82 8.86
N SER A 183 -8.54 -7.06 9.89
CA SER A 183 -7.58 -6.71 10.94
C SER A 183 -7.28 -7.87 11.91
N ILE A 184 -8.10 -8.93 11.86
CA ILE A 184 -8.05 -10.10 12.73
C ILE A 184 -7.70 -11.41 12.01
N GLY A 185 -7.51 -11.34 10.68
CA GLY A 185 -7.23 -12.52 9.86
C GLY A 185 -8.44 -13.45 9.69
N PHE A 186 -8.13 -14.72 9.46
CA PHE A 186 -9.11 -15.79 9.22
C PHE A 186 -8.77 -17.02 10.11
N ASN A 187 -8.94 -16.88 11.43
CA ASN A 187 -8.44 -17.85 12.41
C ASN A 187 -9.01 -19.26 12.30
N SER A 188 -10.31 -19.36 12.04
CA SER A 188 -11.04 -20.63 12.10
C SER A 188 -11.56 -21.10 10.75
N ILE A 189 -11.03 -20.58 9.62
CA ILE A 189 -11.38 -21.13 8.32
C ILE A 189 -10.88 -22.58 8.25
N GLY A 190 -11.82 -23.49 7.90
CA GLY A 190 -11.50 -24.91 7.73
C GLY A 190 -11.44 -25.73 9.02
N ASP A 191 -11.75 -25.18 10.18
CA ASP A 191 -11.89 -25.95 11.42
C ASP A 191 -13.24 -26.68 11.45
N GLY A 192 -13.36 -27.73 10.72
CA GLY A 192 -14.23 -28.90 10.79
C GLY A 192 -15.69 -28.85 11.26
N PHE A 193 -16.14 -27.77 11.86
CA PHE A 193 -17.54 -27.57 12.27
C PHE A 193 -18.34 -26.97 11.13
N ARG A 194 -18.65 -27.78 10.12
CA ARG A 194 -19.32 -27.36 8.87
C ARG A 194 -20.73 -26.77 9.12
N ASP A 195 -21.29 -26.92 10.31
CA ASP A 195 -22.68 -26.57 10.59
C ASP A 195 -22.85 -25.36 11.53
N LEU A 196 -21.78 -24.81 12.09
CA LEU A 196 -21.86 -23.67 12.99
C LEU A 196 -21.14 -22.46 12.39
N GLN A 197 -21.91 -21.47 11.97
CA GLN A 197 -21.40 -20.15 11.60
C GLN A 197 -20.79 -19.48 12.83
N GLN A 198 -19.50 -19.22 12.78
CA GLN A 198 -18.80 -18.48 13.83
C GLN A 198 -18.48 -17.07 13.37
N PHE A 199 -18.91 -16.10 14.16
CA PHE A 199 -18.64 -14.68 13.91
C PHE A 199 -17.47 -14.18 14.74
N TYR A 200 -16.68 -13.29 14.15
CA TYR A 200 -15.55 -12.62 14.78
C TYR A 200 -15.72 -11.12 14.73
N ASN A 201 -15.38 -10.49 15.86
CA ASN A 201 -15.56 -9.06 16.10
C ASN A 201 -14.36 -8.26 15.55
N SER A 202 -14.66 -7.18 14.87
CA SER A 202 -13.69 -6.14 14.51
C SER A 202 -14.39 -4.84 14.15
N SER A 203 -13.83 -3.70 14.56
CA SER A 203 -14.24 -2.36 14.15
C SER A 203 -13.46 -1.81 12.95
N ASP A 204 -12.37 -2.46 12.56
CA ASP A 204 -11.40 -1.95 11.58
C ASP A 204 -11.51 -2.60 10.21
N ASN A 205 -12.34 -3.64 10.09
CA ASN A 205 -12.55 -4.32 8.83
C ASN A 205 -13.31 -3.44 7.83
N PHE A 206 -13.00 -3.61 6.55
CA PHE A 206 -13.74 -3.01 5.45
C PHE A 206 -13.65 -3.87 4.19
N ILE A 207 -14.61 -3.67 3.31
CA ILE A 207 -14.61 -4.20 1.95
C ILE A 207 -14.62 -3.04 0.96
N PHE A 208 -14.20 -3.27 -0.27
CA PHE A 208 -14.09 -2.22 -1.27
C PHE A 208 -14.21 -2.72 -2.70
N SER A 209 -14.40 -1.78 -3.63
CA SER A 209 -14.27 -2.05 -5.06
C SER A 209 -13.60 -0.91 -5.81
N PHE A 210 -12.90 -1.27 -6.90
CA PHE A 210 -12.42 -0.36 -7.94
C PHE A 210 -13.01 -0.81 -9.27
N GLU A 211 -13.30 0.13 -10.16
CA GLU A 211 -13.85 -0.22 -11.48
C GLU A 211 -12.84 -1.00 -12.35
N ASN A 212 -11.55 -0.70 -12.19
CA ASN A 212 -10.45 -1.45 -12.82
C ASN A 212 -9.10 -1.06 -12.20
N SER A 213 -8.00 -1.61 -12.71
CA SER A 213 -6.64 -1.34 -12.22
C SER A 213 -6.07 0.03 -12.63
N GLU A 214 -6.80 0.84 -13.39
CA GLU A 214 -6.38 2.20 -13.77
C GLU A 214 -7.16 3.29 -13.05
N ASP A 215 -8.41 3.01 -12.69
CA ASP A 215 -9.32 3.99 -12.11
C ASP A 215 -9.14 4.11 -10.59
N THR A 216 -8.90 5.31 -10.11
CA THR A 216 -8.86 5.68 -8.69
C THR A 216 -9.94 6.69 -8.31
N GLN A 217 -10.82 7.06 -9.24
CA GLN A 217 -11.88 8.05 -8.99
C GLN A 217 -13.19 7.40 -8.54
N ASN A 218 -13.55 6.25 -9.14
CA ASN A 218 -14.81 5.57 -8.89
C ASN A 218 -14.66 4.43 -7.86
N MET A 219 -13.78 4.62 -6.90
CA MET A 219 -13.57 3.67 -5.82
C MET A 219 -14.71 3.70 -4.81
N LYS A 220 -15.02 2.53 -4.25
CA LYS A 220 -16.01 2.36 -3.19
C LYS A 220 -15.36 1.71 -1.98
N ILE A 221 -15.70 2.18 -0.79
CA ILE A 221 -15.35 1.54 0.47
C ILE A 221 -16.62 1.35 1.30
N SER A 222 -16.74 0.21 1.96
CA SER A 222 -17.82 -0.16 2.85
C SER A 222 -17.22 -0.66 4.16
N ARG A 223 -17.39 0.12 5.22
CA ARG A 223 -16.86 -0.23 6.54
C ARG A 223 -17.81 -1.13 7.28
N VAL A 224 -17.27 -1.88 8.22
CA VAL A 224 -18.09 -2.70 9.12
C VAL A 224 -18.98 -1.79 9.98
N LYS A 225 -20.28 -2.10 10.07
CA LYS A 225 -21.28 -1.43 10.93
C LYS A 225 -21.73 -2.31 12.10
N ASP A 226 -21.90 -3.62 11.89
CA ASP A 226 -22.08 -4.57 12.99
C ASP A 226 -20.76 -5.23 13.33
N HIS A 227 -20.06 -4.63 14.29
CA HIS A 227 -18.73 -5.05 14.70
C HIS A 227 -18.66 -6.53 15.13
N ASN A 228 -19.76 -7.07 15.69
CA ASN A 228 -19.81 -8.47 16.15
C ASN A 228 -19.86 -9.47 14.98
N LYS A 229 -20.13 -9.00 13.77
CA LYS A 229 -20.26 -9.83 12.57
C LYS A 229 -19.29 -9.44 11.45
N ALA A 230 -18.11 -8.93 11.83
CA ALA A 230 -17.15 -8.45 10.87
C ALA A 230 -16.61 -9.55 9.92
N ILE A 231 -16.33 -10.73 10.46
CA ILE A 231 -15.93 -11.93 9.71
C ILE A 231 -16.85 -13.09 10.11
N CYS A 232 -17.29 -13.86 9.12
CA CYS A 232 -17.98 -15.12 9.33
C CYS A 232 -17.08 -16.27 8.87
N CYS A 233 -16.91 -17.28 9.70
CA CYS A 233 -16.18 -18.50 9.37
C CYS A 233 -17.14 -19.70 9.40
N ASP A 234 -17.27 -20.37 8.28
CA ASP A 234 -18.08 -21.59 8.11
C ASP A 234 -17.34 -22.68 7.31
N GLY A 235 -16.02 -22.56 7.22
CA GLY A 235 -15.17 -23.50 6.48
C GLY A 235 -15.18 -23.33 4.96
N THR A 236 -15.84 -22.31 4.42
CA THR A 236 -16.01 -22.15 2.95
C THR A 236 -15.11 -21.10 2.30
N GLY A 237 -14.00 -20.71 2.92
CA GLY A 237 -13.12 -19.65 2.46
C GLY A 237 -13.34 -18.34 3.22
N PHE A 238 -12.99 -17.19 2.63
CA PHE A 238 -13.22 -15.92 3.29
C PHE A 238 -14.69 -15.50 3.23
N LYS A 239 -15.14 -14.87 4.31
CA LYS A 239 -16.45 -14.19 4.39
C LYS A 239 -16.35 -12.92 5.21
N PHE A 240 -16.47 -11.79 4.56
CA PHE A 240 -16.68 -10.50 5.21
C PHE A 240 -18.16 -10.31 5.50
N GLY A 241 -18.53 -10.31 6.79
CA GLY A 241 -19.91 -10.48 7.21
C GLY A 241 -20.44 -11.86 6.85
N LEU A 242 -21.76 -12.03 6.93
CA LEU A 242 -22.41 -13.25 6.46
C LEU A 242 -22.51 -13.27 4.94
N ASP A 243 -22.79 -12.13 4.34
CA ASP A 243 -23.29 -12.01 2.97
C ASP A 243 -22.76 -10.78 2.19
N SER A 244 -21.75 -10.07 2.69
CA SER A 244 -21.27 -8.82 2.07
C SER A 244 -20.31 -9.07 0.91
N LEU A 245 -19.20 -9.78 1.18
CA LEU A 245 -18.21 -10.21 0.20
C LEU A 245 -17.64 -11.57 0.62
N PHE A 246 -17.83 -12.60 -0.20
CA PHE A 246 -17.42 -13.95 0.18
C PHE A 246 -17.13 -14.85 -1.03
N MET A 247 -16.38 -15.93 -0.83
CA MET A 247 -16.25 -17.02 -1.79
C MET A 247 -17.57 -17.79 -1.85
N TYR A 248 -18.29 -17.66 -2.97
CA TYR A 248 -19.57 -18.34 -3.18
C TYR A 248 -19.37 -19.82 -3.50
N GLU A 249 -18.48 -20.09 -4.46
CA GLU A 249 -18.02 -21.41 -4.88
C GLU A 249 -16.55 -21.33 -5.29
N ASP A 250 -15.95 -22.46 -5.67
CA ASP A 250 -14.63 -22.43 -6.31
C ASP A 250 -14.70 -21.56 -7.57
N GLN A 251 -13.76 -20.67 -7.73
CA GLN A 251 -13.67 -19.70 -8.82
C GLN A 251 -14.76 -18.60 -8.86
N TYR A 252 -15.65 -18.50 -7.86
CA TYR A 252 -16.71 -17.50 -7.82
C TYR A 252 -16.71 -16.74 -6.50
N ILE A 253 -17.02 -15.43 -6.58
CA ILE A 253 -17.35 -14.59 -5.42
C ILE A 253 -18.76 -14.06 -5.54
N CYS A 254 -19.37 -13.81 -4.40
CA CYS A 254 -20.57 -13.00 -4.30
C CYS A 254 -20.23 -11.68 -3.61
N ALA A 255 -20.68 -10.57 -4.18
CA ALA A 255 -20.58 -9.24 -3.59
C ALA A 255 -21.99 -8.64 -3.51
N ARG A 256 -22.40 -8.18 -2.32
CA ARG A 256 -23.74 -7.68 -2.06
C ARG A 256 -23.73 -6.30 -1.44
N ASN A 257 -24.59 -5.44 -1.93
CA ASN A 257 -24.76 -4.07 -1.43
C ASN A 257 -25.64 -4.03 -0.17
N ARG A 258 -26.62 -4.90 -0.03
CA ARG A 258 -27.50 -4.98 1.15
C ARG A 258 -26.96 -5.99 2.14
N SER A 259 -26.08 -5.56 3.00
CA SER A 259 -25.45 -6.37 4.03
C SER A 259 -25.84 -5.90 5.42
N HIS A 260 -26.05 -6.84 6.33
CA HIS A 260 -26.30 -6.52 7.73
C HIS A 260 -25.04 -6.09 8.47
N ALA A 261 -23.88 -6.56 8.04
CA ALA A 261 -22.62 -6.36 8.76
C ALA A 261 -21.80 -5.19 8.25
N TYR A 262 -21.97 -4.78 6.99
CA TYR A 262 -21.22 -3.71 6.34
C TYR A 262 -22.13 -2.62 5.79
N GLU A 263 -21.57 -1.42 5.55
CA GLU A 263 -22.28 -0.32 4.90
C GLU A 263 -22.68 -0.70 3.46
N ASP A 264 -23.75 -0.09 2.93
CA ASP A 264 -24.27 -0.40 1.61
C ASP A 264 -23.57 0.44 0.52
N ASN A 265 -22.37 0.04 0.13
CA ASN A 265 -21.51 0.90 -0.70
C ASN A 265 -20.86 0.26 -1.93
N LEU A 266 -21.01 -1.06 -2.16
CA LEU A 266 -20.35 -1.73 -3.30
C LEU A 266 -21.12 -1.60 -4.62
N ASN A 267 -22.38 -1.15 -4.59
CA ASN A 267 -23.26 -0.97 -5.74
C ASN A 267 -23.41 -2.23 -6.62
N THR A 268 -23.53 -3.42 -5.99
CA THR A 268 -23.72 -4.67 -6.71
C THR A 268 -24.42 -5.69 -5.83
N ASN A 269 -25.14 -6.64 -6.45
CA ASN A 269 -25.75 -7.80 -5.80
C ASN A 269 -25.56 -9.03 -6.69
N GLU A 270 -24.33 -9.27 -7.14
CA GLU A 270 -24.05 -10.24 -8.19
C GLU A 270 -23.00 -11.27 -7.76
N ILE A 271 -22.98 -12.36 -8.52
CA ILE A 271 -21.95 -13.40 -8.46
C ILE A 271 -21.01 -13.19 -9.63
N PHE A 272 -19.71 -13.16 -9.35
CA PHE A 272 -18.68 -12.91 -10.33
C PHE A 272 -17.72 -14.09 -10.43
N LYS A 273 -17.30 -14.42 -11.65
CA LYS A 273 -16.21 -15.36 -11.88
C LYS A 273 -14.86 -14.68 -11.64
N ILE A 274 -14.02 -15.31 -10.82
CA ILE A 274 -12.68 -14.81 -10.48
C ILE A 274 -11.76 -14.96 -11.70
N GLU A 275 -11.03 -13.89 -12.04
CA GLU A 275 -9.88 -13.92 -12.97
C GLU A 275 -8.60 -14.18 -12.19
N GLU A 276 -8.36 -13.41 -11.14
CA GLU A 276 -7.25 -13.56 -10.23
C GLU A 276 -7.67 -13.22 -8.80
N ILE A 277 -7.07 -13.90 -7.84
CA ILE A 277 -7.23 -13.59 -6.42
C ILE A 277 -5.86 -13.61 -5.75
N GLU A 278 -5.60 -12.60 -4.94
CA GLU A 278 -4.38 -12.48 -4.16
C GLU A 278 -4.70 -12.19 -2.71
N VAL A 279 -3.92 -12.75 -1.80
CA VAL A 279 -4.02 -12.46 -0.37
C VAL A 279 -2.65 -12.09 0.16
N TYR A 280 -2.62 -10.96 0.86
CA TYR A 280 -1.43 -10.45 1.51
C TYR A 280 -1.59 -10.43 3.02
N SER A 281 -0.58 -10.87 3.74
CA SER A 281 -0.43 -10.49 5.14
C SER A 281 0.17 -9.09 5.24
N ILE A 282 -0.35 -8.31 6.19
CA ILE A 282 0.09 -6.93 6.42
C ILE A 282 0.82 -6.86 7.75
N HIS A 283 2.09 -6.52 7.69
CA HIS A 283 2.92 -6.30 8.85
C HIS A 283 3.09 -4.80 9.08
N CYS A 284 3.02 -4.39 10.35
CA CYS A 284 3.28 -3.03 10.77
C CYS A 284 4.39 -3.06 11.83
N TRP A 285 5.55 -2.55 11.50
CA TRP A 285 6.67 -2.44 12.42
C TRP A 285 6.43 -1.27 13.38
N LYS A 286 6.65 -1.51 14.67
CA LYS A 286 6.52 -0.48 15.73
C LYS A 286 7.70 0.50 15.73
#